data_a3c4ee7fc9751e0c1b7c217c2e7c1f64
#
_entry.id   a3c4ee7fc9751e0c1b7c217c2e7c1f64
#
_cell.length_a   1.000
_cell.length_b   1.000
_cell.length_c   1.000
_cell.angle_alpha   90.00
_cell.angle_beta   90.00
_cell.angle_gamma   90.00
#
_symmetry.space_group_name_H-M   'P 1'
#
loop_
_entity.id
_entity.type
_entity.pdbx_description
1 polymer ?
#
loop_
_entity_poly.entity_id
_entity_poly.type
_entity_poly.pdbx_seq_one_letter_code
_entity_poly.pdbx_strand_id
1 'polypeptide(L)'
;MINPLSSAQLGKNMGKRMKFTGTKNYVATEDLTIAVNAAVTLERPLLIKGEPGTGKTELAKQVASGLGLEMLEWNIKSTTKAQQGLYEYDAVSRLRDSQLGEERVHDVANYIRKGKLWQAFEADKKVVLLIDEVDKADIEFPNDLLQELDKMEFHVYETGETVRAINRPIVIITSNNEKELPDAFLRR
;
A
#
# COMPACT_ATOMS: atom_id res chain seq x y z
N MET A 1 21.91 40.15 -11.85
CA MET A 1 21.64 40.34 -10.43
C MET A 1 20.65 39.29 -10.00
N ILE A 2 21.13 38.20 -9.35
CA ILE A 2 20.31 37.09 -8.86
C ILE A 2 20.02 37.37 -7.40
N ASN A 3 18.75 37.56 -7.07
CA ASN A 3 18.29 37.88 -5.72
C ASN A 3 18.33 36.60 -4.86
N PRO A 4 19.08 36.52 -3.75
CA PRO A 4 19.08 35.34 -2.90
C PRO A 4 17.79 35.31 -2.08
N LEU A 5 17.01 34.24 -2.25
CA LEU A 5 15.85 33.91 -1.42
C LEU A 5 16.28 33.84 0.06
N SER A 6 15.60 34.59 0.91
CA SER A 6 15.91 34.72 2.32
C SER A 6 15.76 33.41 3.08
N SER A 7 16.72 33.15 3.97
CA SER A 7 16.77 31.97 4.89
C SER A 7 15.53 31.81 5.79
N ALA A 8 14.63 32.81 5.84
CA ALA A 8 13.38 32.76 6.58
C ALA A 8 12.26 31.96 5.89
N GLN A 9 12.37 31.64 4.60
CA GLN A 9 11.39 30.82 3.86
C GLN A 9 11.71 29.33 3.87
N LEU A 10 12.94 28.93 4.15
CA LEU A 10 13.35 27.53 4.28
C LEU A 10 12.93 26.88 5.61
N GLY A 11 12.62 27.67 6.65
CA GLY A 11 12.26 27.18 7.97
C GLY A 11 10.78 26.87 8.20
N LYS A 12 9.88 27.18 7.27
CA LYS A 12 8.41 27.04 7.46
C LYS A 12 7.81 25.73 6.95
N ASN A 13 8.61 24.86 6.34
CA ASN A 13 8.14 23.56 5.83
C ASN A 13 8.57 22.34 6.68
N MET A 14 9.09 22.57 7.88
CA MET A 14 9.33 21.48 8.83
C MET A 14 8.00 21.01 9.43
N GLY A 15 7.41 19.98 8.80
CA GLY A 15 6.60 19.01 9.50
C GLY A 15 5.26 19.49 10.03
N LYS A 16 4.32 19.91 9.16
CA LYS A 16 2.91 19.79 9.52
C LYS A 16 2.63 18.29 9.70
N ARG A 17 2.67 17.80 10.95
CA ARG A 17 2.34 16.41 11.27
C ARG A 17 0.97 16.14 10.65
N MET A 18 0.92 15.20 9.70
CA MET A 18 -0.35 14.73 9.16
C MET A 18 -1.16 14.20 10.32
N LYS A 19 -2.33 14.77 10.55
CA LYS A 19 -3.22 14.40 11.65
C LYS A 19 -4.62 14.21 11.11
N PHE A 20 -5.15 13.03 11.25
CA PHE A 20 -6.54 12.73 10.97
C PHE A 20 -7.42 13.19 12.15
N THR A 21 -8.51 13.88 11.85
CA THR A 21 -9.49 14.37 12.84
C THR A 21 -10.93 14.04 12.44
N GLY A 22 -11.10 13.08 11.51
CA GLY A 22 -12.37 12.85 10.83
C GLY A 22 -12.55 13.75 9.61
N THR A 23 -13.71 13.66 8.99
CA THR A 23 -14.13 14.50 7.86
C THR A 23 -15.54 15.02 8.10
N LYS A 24 -16.03 15.91 7.23
CA LYS A 24 -17.41 16.41 7.31
C LYS A 24 -18.46 15.30 7.17
N ASN A 25 -18.11 14.22 6.48
CA ASN A 25 -19.00 13.10 6.16
C ASN A 25 -18.77 11.87 7.05
N TYR A 26 -17.76 11.92 7.94
CA TYR A 26 -17.38 10.78 8.77
C TYR A 26 -16.94 11.24 10.16
N VAL A 27 -17.78 10.94 11.13
CA VAL A 27 -17.47 11.21 12.55
C VAL A 27 -16.68 10.02 13.10
N ALA A 28 -15.36 10.17 13.18
CA ALA A 28 -14.51 9.17 13.81
C ALA A 28 -14.64 9.25 15.34
N THR A 29 -14.74 8.09 16.01
CA THR A 29 -14.61 8.05 17.46
C THR A 29 -13.22 8.48 17.90
N GLU A 30 -13.07 8.89 19.16
CA GLU A 30 -11.77 9.30 19.69
C GLU A 30 -10.74 8.17 19.58
N ASP A 31 -11.10 6.95 20.00
CA ASP A 31 -10.22 5.77 19.91
C ASP A 31 -9.76 5.48 18.49
N LEU A 32 -10.67 5.59 17.53
CA LEU A 32 -10.36 5.38 16.11
C LEU A 32 -9.40 6.47 15.60
N THR A 33 -9.64 7.71 15.98
CA THR A 33 -8.77 8.84 15.65
C THR A 33 -7.37 8.65 16.21
N ILE A 34 -7.27 8.18 17.46
CA ILE A 34 -5.99 7.88 18.12
C ILE A 34 -5.27 6.75 17.38
N ALA A 35 -5.97 5.64 17.07
CA ALA A 35 -5.40 4.49 16.38
C ALA A 35 -4.85 4.86 14.99
N VAL A 36 -5.64 5.60 14.19
CA VAL A 36 -5.20 6.10 12.87
C VAL A 36 -3.96 6.98 13.00
N ASN A 37 -3.98 7.96 13.91
CA ASN A 37 -2.86 8.88 14.08
C ASN A 37 -1.61 8.18 14.64
N ALA A 38 -1.76 7.15 15.47
CA ALA A 38 -0.66 6.33 15.94
C ALA A 38 -0.04 5.56 14.77
N ALA A 39 -0.85 4.88 13.93
CA ALA A 39 -0.38 4.16 12.76
C ALA A 39 0.37 5.08 11.78
N VAL A 40 -0.17 6.27 11.50
CA VAL A 40 0.46 7.28 10.63
C VAL A 40 1.79 7.76 11.22
N THR A 41 1.85 8.02 12.52
CA THR A 41 3.05 8.56 13.20
C THR A 41 4.15 7.51 13.35
N LEU A 42 3.76 6.28 13.67
CA LEU A 42 4.69 5.16 13.85
C LEU A 42 5.06 4.48 12.52
N GLU A 43 4.43 4.89 11.43
CA GLU A 43 4.59 4.28 10.11
C GLU A 43 4.36 2.75 10.12
N ARG A 44 3.33 2.33 10.88
CA ARG A 44 2.93 0.94 11.00
C ARG A 44 1.60 0.68 10.28
N PRO A 45 1.40 -0.53 9.73
CA PRO A 45 0.10 -0.90 9.19
C PRO A 45 -1.00 -0.81 10.24
N LEU A 46 -2.17 -0.32 9.83
CA LEU A 46 -3.37 -0.30 10.67
C LEU A 46 -4.30 -1.44 10.26
N LEU A 47 -4.50 -2.40 11.15
CA LEU A 47 -5.47 -3.47 10.96
C LEU A 47 -6.82 -3.09 11.58
N ILE A 48 -7.88 -3.13 10.76
CA ILE A 48 -9.25 -2.85 11.15
C ILE A 48 -10.07 -4.13 11.03
N LYS A 49 -10.49 -4.68 12.16
CA LYS A 49 -11.34 -5.86 12.24
C LYS A 49 -12.79 -5.47 12.57
N GLY A 50 -13.73 -6.21 12.02
CA GLY A 50 -15.15 -6.00 12.33
C GLY A 50 -16.04 -6.73 11.35
N GLU A 51 -17.32 -6.85 11.67
CA GLU A 51 -18.31 -7.51 10.81
C GLU A 51 -18.47 -6.80 9.46
N PRO A 52 -18.97 -7.50 8.43
CA PRO A 52 -19.31 -6.89 7.15
C PRO A 52 -20.26 -5.70 7.33
N GLY A 53 -20.08 -4.66 6.51
CA GLY A 53 -20.96 -3.48 6.54
C GLY A 53 -20.70 -2.46 7.65
N THR A 54 -19.69 -2.65 8.51
CA THR A 54 -19.34 -1.71 9.61
C THR A 54 -18.56 -0.48 9.15
N GLY A 55 -18.34 -0.29 7.85
CA GLY A 55 -17.70 0.91 7.31
C GLY A 55 -16.17 0.91 7.32
N LYS A 56 -15.52 -0.25 7.41
CA LYS A 56 -14.05 -0.38 7.42
C LYS A 56 -13.39 0.21 6.17
N THR A 57 -13.88 -0.14 4.99
CA THR A 57 -13.42 0.40 3.71
C THR A 57 -13.69 1.90 3.61
N GLU A 58 -14.84 2.36 4.12
CA GLU A 58 -15.17 3.78 4.17
C GLU A 58 -14.20 4.55 5.06
N LEU A 59 -13.80 4.00 6.21
CA LEU A 59 -12.79 4.62 7.06
C LEU A 59 -11.49 4.87 6.29
N ALA A 60 -10.99 3.90 5.51
CA ALA A 60 -9.76 4.08 4.72
C ALA A 60 -9.91 5.24 3.72
N LYS A 61 -11.07 5.36 3.04
CA LYS A 61 -11.38 6.48 2.14
C LYS A 61 -11.38 7.82 2.88
N GLN A 62 -11.98 7.85 4.06
CA GLN A 62 -12.05 9.07 4.87
C GLN A 62 -10.69 9.46 5.46
N VAL A 63 -9.83 8.49 5.80
CA VAL A 63 -8.44 8.75 6.21
C VAL A 63 -7.66 9.38 5.04
N ALA A 64 -7.73 8.79 3.84
CA ALA A 64 -7.07 9.33 2.66
C ALA A 64 -7.54 10.76 2.36
N SER A 65 -8.86 10.96 2.32
CA SER A 65 -9.48 12.28 2.09
C SER A 65 -9.10 13.31 3.16
N GLY A 66 -9.17 12.93 4.44
CA GLY A 66 -8.85 13.81 5.58
C GLY A 66 -7.38 14.21 5.65
N LEU A 67 -6.49 13.37 5.13
CA LEU A 67 -5.05 13.65 5.02
C LEU A 67 -4.67 14.30 3.68
N GLY A 68 -5.60 14.41 2.73
CA GLY A 68 -5.35 14.94 1.39
C GLY A 68 -4.43 14.05 0.55
N LEU A 69 -4.51 12.72 0.74
CA LEU A 69 -3.69 11.73 0.07
C LEU A 69 -4.50 10.94 -0.97
N GLU A 70 -3.83 10.50 -2.03
CA GLU A 70 -4.38 9.52 -2.96
C GLU A 70 -4.50 8.15 -2.27
N MET A 71 -5.53 7.37 -2.65
CA MET A 71 -5.74 6.03 -2.16
C MET A 71 -5.60 5.01 -3.29
N LEU A 72 -4.77 4.01 -3.05
CA LEU A 72 -4.69 2.79 -3.84
C LEU A 72 -5.45 1.68 -3.12
N GLU A 73 -6.35 1.00 -3.82
CA GLU A 73 -7.18 -0.06 -3.25
C GLU A 73 -6.82 -1.41 -3.86
N TRP A 74 -6.59 -2.39 -3.01
CA TRP A 74 -6.35 -3.78 -3.37
C TRP A 74 -7.38 -4.67 -2.70
N ASN A 75 -8.41 -5.05 -3.46
CA ASN A 75 -9.49 -5.93 -3.01
C ASN A 75 -9.02 -7.39 -3.08
N ILE A 76 -8.99 -8.05 -1.94
CA ILE A 76 -8.54 -9.44 -1.82
C ILE A 76 -9.70 -10.38 -2.13
N LYS A 77 -9.39 -11.44 -2.89
CA LYS A 77 -10.29 -12.54 -3.23
C LYS A 77 -9.70 -13.85 -2.74
N SER A 78 -10.51 -14.90 -2.67
CA SER A 78 -10.05 -16.24 -2.27
C SER A 78 -8.93 -16.81 -3.16
N THR A 79 -8.82 -16.34 -4.40
CA THR A 79 -7.78 -16.73 -5.35
C THR A 79 -6.58 -15.80 -5.38
N THR A 80 -6.62 -14.68 -4.60
CA THR A 80 -5.54 -13.69 -4.60
C THR A 80 -4.30 -14.25 -3.92
N LYS A 81 -3.14 -14.10 -4.57
CA LYS A 81 -1.83 -14.44 -4.02
C LYS A 81 -1.06 -13.16 -3.65
N ALA A 82 -0.23 -13.23 -2.62
CA ALA A 82 0.58 -12.10 -2.15
C ALA A 82 1.46 -11.51 -3.26
N GLN A 83 2.03 -12.36 -4.10
CA GLN A 83 2.84 -11.97 -5.27
C GLN A 83 2.12 -11.00 -6.20
N GLN A 84 0.78 -11.13 -6.37
CA GLN A 84 0.00 -10.25 -7.25
C GLN A 84 -0.06 -8.79 -6.75
N GLY A 85 0.14 -8.58 -5.46
CA GLY A 85 0.29 -7.23 -4.89
C GLY A 85 1.62 -6.59 -5.26
N LEU A 86 2.64 -7.41 -5.48
CA LEU A 86 3.96 -6.98 -5.91
C LEU A 86 3.95 -6.81 -7.44
N TYR A 87 3.91 -7.89 -8.17
CA TYR A 87 3.82 -7.90 -9.63
C TYR A 87 3.40 -9.26 -10.16
N GLU A 88 2.99 -9.28 -11.43
CA GLU A 88 2.77 -10.49 -12.20
C GLU A 88 3.66 -10.48 -13.44
N TYR A 89 4.34 -11.61 -13.69
CA TYR A 89 5.15 -11.78 -14.89
C TYR A 89 4.40 -12.61 -15.94
N ASP A 90 4.17 -12.02 -17.12
CA ASP A 90 3.48 -12.65 -18.25
C ASP A 90 4.46 -13.43 -19.14
N ALA A 91 4.94 -14.57 -18.62
CA ALA A 91 5.85 -15.47 -19.33
C ALA A 91 5.25 -16.03 -20.64
N VAL A 92 3.92 -16.21 -20.67
CA VAL A 92 3.22 -16.77 -21.85
C VAL A 92 3.25 -15.78 -23.00
N SER A 93 2.94 -14.51 -22.74
CA SER A 93 3.04 -13.46 -23.77
C SER A 93 4.47 -13.28 -24.25
N ARG A 94 5.45 -13.33 -23.35
CA ARG A 94 6.86 -13.23 -23.75
C ARG A 94 7.31 -14.40 -24.62
N LEU A 95 6.90 -15.63 -24.29
CA LEU A 95 7.21 -16.81 -25.11
C LEU A 95 6.60 -16.69 -26.52
N ARG A 96 5.33 -16.29 -26.61
CA ARG A 96 4.64 -16.07 -27.88
C ARG A 96 5.36 -15.04 -28.72
N ASP A 97 5.69 -13.88 -28.15
CA ASP A 97 6.36 -12.79 -28.86
C ASP A 97 7.77 -13.18 -29.31
N SER A 98 8.46 -14.00 -28.53
CA SER A 98 9.75 -14.60 -28.93
C SER A 98 9.62 -15.50 -30.15
N GLN A 99 8.55 -16.30 -30.24
CA GLN A 99 8.29 -17.15 -31.42
C GLN A 99 7.92 -16.34 -32.67
N LEU A 100 7.31 -15.15 -32.47
CA LEU A 100 6.95 -14.22 -33.56
C LEU A 100 8.09 -13.29 -33.97
N GLY A 101 9.21 -13.31 -33.24
CA GLY A 101 10.36 -12.44 -33.52
C GLY A 101 10.13 -10.98 -33.14
N GLU A 102 9.24 -10.69 -32.19
CA GLU A 102 8.95 -9.34 -31.72
C GLU A 102 10.13 -8.74 -30.96
N GLU A 103 10.56 -7.52 -31.32
CA GLU A 103 11.70 -6.86 -30.67
C GLU A 103 11.51 -6.60 -29.17
N ARG A 104 10.27 -6.39 -28.72
CA ARG A 104 9.95 -6.11 -27.32
C ARG A 104 10.32 -7.25 -26.35
N VAL A 105 10.60 -8.46 -26.88
CA VAL A 105 11.00 -9.63 -26.09
C VAL A 105 12.34 -9.43 -25.37
N HIS A 106 13.19 -8.56 -25.89
CA HIS A 106 14.51 -8.29 -25.33
C HIS A 106 14.46 -7.49 -24.03
N ASP A 107 13.38 -6.76 -23.77
CA ASP A 107 13.16 -6.07 -22.50
C ASP A 107 12.08 -6.81 -21.69
N VAL A 108 12.51 -7.47 -20.65
CA VAL A 108 11.68 -8.24 -19.73
C VAL A 108 10.62 -7.40 -19.01
N ALA A 109 10.92 -6.12 -18.79
CA ALA A 109 10.00 -5.18 -18.13
C ALA A 109 8.66 -5.02 -18.88
N ASN A 110 8.65 -5.24 -20.21
CA ASN A 110 7.44 -5.20 -21.01
C ASN A 110 6.40 -6.27 -20.65
N TYR A 111 6.81 -7.28 -19.89
CA TYR A 111 5.96 -8.42 -19.47
C TYR A 111 5.69 -8.43 -17.98
N ILE A 112 6.07 -7.38 -17.26
CA ILE A 112 5.82 -7.22 -15.83
C ILE A 112 4.63 -6.29 -15.63
N ARG A 113 3.60 -6.78 -14.94
CA ARG A 113 2.43 -6.01 -14.53
C ARG A 113 2.57 -5.65 -13.06
N LYS A 114 2.71 -4.36 -12.76
CA LYS A 114 2.88 -3.87 -11.39
C LYS A 114 1.61 -4.06 -10.57
N GLY A 115 1.73 -4.70 -9.41
CA GLY A 115 0.69 -4.84 -8.42
C GLY A 115 0.48 -3.55 -7.59
N LYS A 116 -0.45 -3.59 -6.65
CA LYS A 116 -0.83 -2.41 -5.85
C LYS A 116 0.24 -1.98 -4.85
N LEU A 117 1.02 -2.94 -4.29
CA LEU A 117 2.16 -2.61 -3.46
C LEU A 117 3.25 -1.89 -4.26
N TRP A 118 3.58 -2.42 -5.44
CA TRP A 118 4.56 -1.76 -6.31
C TRP A 118 4.14 -0.33 -6.62
N GLN A 119 2.87 -0.13 -7.06
CA GLN A 119 2.35 1.21 -7.35
C GLN A 119 2.46 2.15 -6.14
N ALA A 120 2.19 1.63 -4.93
CA ALA A 120 2.33 2.41 -3.70
C ALA A 120 3.80 2.75 -3.38
N PHE A 121 4.74 1.83 -3.67
CA PHE A 121 6.16 2.03 -3.38
C PHE A 121 6.81 3.03 -4.35
N GLU A 122 6.42 3.02 -5.61
CA GLU A 122 6.97 3.95 -6.61
C GLU A 122 6.26 5.31 -6.66
N ALA A 123 5.22 5.51 -5.84
CA ALA A 123 4.48 6.77 -5.84
C ALA A 123 5.36 7.95 -5.41
N ASP A 124 5.38 9.03 -6.21
CA ASP A 124 6.15 10.25 -5.94
C ASP A 124 5.69 10.99 -4.69
N LYS A 125 4.47 10.73 -4.24
CA LYS A 125 3.89 11.29 -3.03
C LYS A 125 3.43 10.18 -2.11
N LYS A 126 3.38 10.46 -0.80
CA LYS A 126 2.81 9.53 0.17
C LYS A 126 1.35 9.22 -0.22
N VAL A 127 0.99 7.94 -0.21
CA VAL A 127 -0.36 7.44 -0.53
C VAL A 127 -0.92 6.62 0.62
N VAL A 128 -2.22 6.39 0.62
CA VAL A 128 -2.88 5.37 1.44
C VAL A 128 -3.04 4.12 0.60
N LEU A 129 -2.51 2.98 1.08
CA LEU A 129 -2.74 1.68 0.49
C LEU A 129 -3.76 0.92 1.34
N LEU A 130 -4.92 0.66 0.79
CA LEU A 130 -5.93 -0.21 1.38
C LEU A 130 -5.77 -1.64 0.87
N ILE A 131 -5.55 -2.58 1.78
CA ILE A 131 -5.63 -4.03 1.53
C ILE A 131 -6.95 -4.50 2.14
N ASP A 132 -7.98 -4.67 1.29
CA ASP A 132 -9.35 -4.88 1.73
C ASP A 132 -9.69 -6.35 1.82
N GLU A 133 -10.29 -6.77 2.93
CA GLU A 133 -10.79 -8.13 3.20
C GLU A 133 -9.69 -9.20 3.15
N VAL A 134 -8.58 -8.96 3.85
CA VAL A 134 -7.39 -9.84 3.84
C VAL A 134 -7.69 -11.30 4.24
N ASP A 135 -8.72 -11.53 5.04
CA ASP A 135 -9.18 -12.83 5.50
C ASP A 135 -9.92 -13.66 4.43
N LYS A 136 -10.23 -13.10 3.26
CA LYS A 136 -10.75 -13.86 2.11
C LYS A 136 -9.70 -14.77 1.47
N ALA A 137 -8.43 -14.37 1.48
CA ALA A 137 -7.34 -15.16 0.92
C ALA A 137 -7.01 -16.42 1.75
N ASP A 138 -6.02 -17.16 1.29
CA ASP A 138 -5.48 -18.29 2.05
C ASP A 138 -4.84 -17.78 3.35
N ILE A 139 -4.76 -18.65 4.38
CA ILE A 139 -4.25 -18.31 5.72
C ILE A 139 -2.80 -17.83 5.70
N GLU A 140 -2.01 -18.24 4.71
CA GLU A 140 -0.60 -17.86 4.57
C GLU A 140 -0.42 -16.47 3.94
N PHE A 141 -1.42 -16.00 3.18
CA PHE A 141 -1.36 -14.73 2.46
C PHE A 141 -0.90 -13.54 3.31
N PRO A 142 -1.42 -13.30 4.53
CA PRO A 142 -0.96 -12.19 5.36
C PRO A 142 0.51 -12.32 5.75
N ASN A 143 0.98 -13.55 6.03
CA ASN A 143 2.38 -13.80 6.38
C ASN A 143 3.32 -13.55 5.21
N ASP A 144 2.88 -13.90 3.99
CA ASP A 144 3.66 -13.71 2.77
C ASP A 144 3.93 -12.24 2.44
N LEU A 145 3.14 -11.32 3.00
CA LEU A 145 3.32 -9.87 2.84
C LEU A 145 4.09 -9.21 3.97
N LEU A 146 4.37 -9.93 5.07
CA LEU A 146 4.95 -9.30 6.27
C LEU A 146 6.30 -8.66 6.00
N GLN A 147 7.16 -9.32 5.24
CA GLN A 147 8.52 -8.85 4.98
C GLN A 147 8.49 -7.58 4.15
N GLU A 148 7.68 -7.56 3.09
CA GLU A 148 7.54 -6.43 2.18
C GLU A 148 6.93 -5.22 2.89
N LEU A 149 5.93 -5.44 3.74
CA LEU A 149 5.29 -4.38 4.53
C LEU A 149 6.20 -3.83 5.64
N ASP A 150 7.08 -4.66 6.21
CA ASP A 150 8.03 -4.22 7.23
C ASP A 150 9.18 -3.42 6.62
N LYS A 151 9.82 -4.01 5.61
CA LYS A 151 11.01 -3.44 4.97
C LYS A 151 10.66 -2.35 3.96
N MET A 152 9.42 -2.34 3.46
CA MET A 152 8.96 -1.50 2.35
C MET A 152 9.85 -1.66 1.11
N GLU A 153 10.23 -2.89 0.84
CA GLU A 153 10.97 -3.29 -0.34
C GLU A 153 10.66 -4.73 -0.74
N PHE A 154 10.85 -5.04 -2.02
CA PHE A 154 10.79 -6.40 -2.55
C PHE A 154 11.72 -6.55 -3.74
N HIS A 155 12.07 -7.79 -4.07
CA HIS A 155 12.94 -8.13 -5.20
C HIS A 155 12.12 -8.59 -6.41
N VAL A 156 12.49 -8.12 -7.60
CA VAL A 156 11.92 -8.53 -8.89
C VAL A 156 12.88 -9.52 -9.53
N TYR A 157 12.54 -10.78 -9.50
CA TYR A 157 13.43 -11.87 -9.92
C TYR A 157 13.79 -11.80 -11.40
N GLU A 158 12.88 -11.38 -12.25
CA GLU A 158 13.04 -11.35 -13.70
C GLU A 158 13.98 -10.24 -14.16
N THR A 159 14.03 -9.12 -13.45
CA THR A 159 14.93 -7.97 -13.76
C THR A 159 16.17 -7.92 -12.85
N GLY A 160 16.14 -8.63 -11.72
CA GLY A 160 17.18 -8.55 -10.69
C GLY A 160 17.15 -7.26 -9.86
N GLU A 161 16.14 -6.43 -10.01
CA GLU A 161 16.01 -5.15 -9.32
C GLU A 161 15.36 -5.32 -7.95
N THR A 162 15.67 -4.40 -7.04
CA THR A 162 14.98 -4.26 -5.77
C THR A 162 14.18 -2.96 -5.78
N VAL A 163 12.86 -3.08 -5.70
CA VAL A 163 11.94 -1.96 -5.59
C VAL A 163 11.84 -1.56 -4.13
N ARG A 164 12.08 -0.28 -3.83
CA ARG A 164 11.96 0.32 -2.49
C ARG A 164 10.96 1.44 -2.49
N ALA A 165 10.21 1.57 -1.41
CA ALA A 165 9.26 2.67 -1.29
C ALA A 165 9.98 4.03 -1.28
N ILE A 166 9.64 4.87 -2.26
CA ILE A 166 10.13 6.27 -2.34
C ILE A 166 9.55 7.06 -1.16
N ASN A 167 8.25 6.90 -0.94
CA ASN A 167 7.54 7.43 0.22
C ASN A 167 6.83 6.27 0.92
N ARG A 168 7.09 6.07 2.22
CA ARG A 168 6.43 5.00 2.96
C ARG A 168 4.91 5.21 2.95
N PRO A 169 4.11 4.32 2.34
CA PRO A 169 2.66 4.46 2.29
C PRO A 169 2.03 4.28 3.68
N ILE A 170 0.85 4.86 3.87
CA ILE A 170 0.00 4.53 5.01
C ILE A 170 -0.78 3.27 4.63
N VAL A 171 -0.46 2.14 5.27
CA VAL A 171 -1.11 0.86 4.97
C VAL A 171 -2.29 0.65 5.92
N ILE A 172 -3.47 0.47 5.35
CA ILE A 172 -4.69 0.10 6.08
C ILE A 172 -5.13 -1.28 5.58
N ILE A 173 -5.36 -2.19 6.51
CA ILE A 173 -5.74 -3.57 6.22
C ILE A 173 -7.10 -3.81 6.87
N THR A 174 -8.05 -4.39 6.16
CA THR A 174 -9.35 -4.74 6.72
C THR A 174 -9.55 -6.24 6.77
N SER A 175 -10.33 -6.69 7.75
CA SER A 175 -10.75 -8.07 7.91
C SER A 175 -12.19 -8.13 8.41
N ASN A 176 -12.98 -9.05 7.87
CA ASN A 176 -14.36 -9.32 8.29
C ASN A 176 -14.46 -10.34 9.44
N ASN A 177 -13.31 -10.81 9.97
CA ASN A 177 -13.23 -11.89 10.96
C ASN A 177 -13.79 -13.24 10.46
N GLU A 178 -13.84 -13.47 9.15
CA GLU A 178 -14.27 -14.75 8.60
C GLU A 178 -13.26 -15.87 8.88
N LYS A 179 -11.97 -15.50 8.98
CA LYS A 179 -10.87 -16.38 9.35
C LYS A 179 -9.97 -15.72 10.37
N GLU A 180 -9.35 -16.50 11.24
CA GLU A 180 -8.31 -16.01 12.14
C GLU A 180 -7.06 -15.63 11.34
N LEU A 181 -6.54 -14.45 11.66
CA LEU A 181 -5.28 -13.98 11.09
C LEU A 181 -4.10 -14.54 11.90
N PRO A 182 -2.98 -14.89 11.25
CA PRO A 182 -1.82 -15.43 11.95
C PRO A 182 -1.28 -14.48 13.04
N ASP A 183 -0.87 -15.03 14.17
CA ASP A 183 -0.30 -14.29 15.31
C ASP A 183 0.88 -13.41 14.88
N ALA A 184 1.73 -13.91 13.98
CA ALA A 184 2.87 -13.16 13.47
C ALA A 184 2.43 -11.87 12.78
N PHE A 185 1.29 -11.90 12.07
CA PHE A 185 0.70 -10.74 11.42
C PHE A 185 0.08 -9.76 12.43
N LEU A 186 -0.56 -10.27 13.49
CA LEU A 186 -1.23 -9.44 14.50
C LEU A 186 -0.27 -8.69 15.43
N ARG A 187 1.00 -9.11 15.51
CA ARG A 187 2.00 -8.52 16.42
C ARG A 187 2.81 -7.38 15.78
N ARG A 188 2.56 -7.06 14.52
CA ARG A 188 3.32 -6.05 13.76
C ARG A 188 2.50 -4.83 13.40
#